data_c311424d9857c48e30896a5ce2e1898b
#
_entry.id   c311424d9857c48e30896a5ce2e1898b
#
_cell.length_a   1.000
_cell.length_b   1.000
_cell.length_c   1.000
_cell.angle_alpha   90.00
_cell.angle_beta   90.00
_cell.angle_gamma   90.00
#
_symmetry.space_group_name_H-M   'P 1'
#
loop_
_entity.id
_entity.type
_entity.pdbx_description
1 polymer ?
#
loop_
_entity_poly.entity_id
_entity_poly.type
_entity_poly.pdbx_seq_one_letter_code
_entity_poly.pdbx_strand_id
1 'polypeptide(L)'
;MEQFGTAILLALAAMLANGEYLFGSSMLSRPLVTCTLAGLIMGDVQMGIIMGATLELAFVGSFSIGASIPPEIISGSILGTAFAISTGESTAVALALGIPIASLVLVVKNLCFIFVLPYFVHKADKYALEGNSRGISRMQLLGGFLSINLPIGIIVATSYLVGSPVIQNVLDAIPAFVITGLGMATGLLPAYGFALLLKLMVNKKNAVFFVFGFALAVYLKVPVTGVAIFAACLALILTGYATLKNDNGPKNTNTEPALANDGGINYEDEEF
;
A
#
# COMPACT_ATOMS: atom_id res chain seq x y z
N MET A 1 30.76 -4.36 13.42
CA MET A 1 30.78 -3.60 12.15
C MET A 1 29.76 -4.14 11.15
N GLU A 2 29.52 -5.43 11.11
CA GLU A 2 28.54 -6.06 10.18
C GLU A 2 27.09 -5.57 10.43
N GLN A 3 26.63 -5.52 11.69
CA GLN A 3 25.29 -5.06 12.01
C GLN A 3 25.03 -3.61 11.59
N PHE A 4 26.04 -2.75 11.67
CA PHE A 4 25.91 -1.35 11.24
C PHE A 4 25.81 -1.25 9.71
N GLY A 5 26.58 -2.05 8.98
CA GLY A 5 26.47 -2.16 7.53
C GLY A 5 25.10 -2.65 7.07
N THR A 6 24.57 -3.71 7.71
CA THR A 6 23.24 -4.23 7.47
C THR A 6 22.16 -3.18 7.76
N ALA A 7 22.24 -2.45 8.86
CA ALA A 7 21.30 -1.39 9.20
C ALA A 7 21.25 -0.28 8.13
N ILE A 8 22.41 0.14 7.61
CA ILE A 8 22.47 1.13 6.53
C ILE A 8 21.85 0.57 5.24
N LEU A 9 22.14 -0.66 4.87
CA LEU A 9 21.56 -1.28 3.68
C LEU A 9 20.04 -1.42 3.78
N LEU A 10 19.51 -1.83 4.93
CA LEU A 10 18.07 -1.88 5.19
C LEU A 10 17.43 -0.49 5.12
N ALA A 11 18.09 0.53 5.67
CA ALA A 11 17.64 1.92 5.56
C ALA A 11 17.60 2.40 4.11
N LEU A 12 18.64 2.11 3.33
CA LEU A 12 18.68 2.45 1.90
C LEU A 12 17.59 1.71 1.12
N ALA A 13 17.33 0.44 1.42
CA ALA A 13 16.24 -0.32 0.81
C ALA A 13 14.87 0.31 1.15
N ALA A 14 14.67 0.74 2.41
CA ALA A 14 13.46 1.44 2.82
C ALA A 14 13.30 2.80 2.11
N MET A 15 14.38 3.57 1.99
CA MET A 15 14.37 4.84 1.28
C MET A 15 14.10 4.65 -0.23
N LEU A 16 14.67 3.63 -0.85
CA LEU A 16 14.41 3.29 -2.25
C LEU A 16 12.94 2.93 -2.47
N ALA A 17 12.40 2.05 -1.62
CA ALA A 17 11.02 1.62 -1.70
C ALA A 17 10.04 2.78 -1.47
N ASN A 18 10.32 3.66 -0.50
CA ASN A 18 9.48 4.82 -0.23
C ASN A 18 9.60 5.89 -1.33
N GLY A 19 10.70 5.89 -2.10
CA GLY A 19 10.92 6.75 -3.25
C GLY A 19 10.24 6.27 -4.55
N GLU A 20 9.38 5.26 -4.53
CA GLU A 20 8.77 4.66 -5.73
C GLU A 20 8.11 5.68 -6.67
N TYR A 21 7.49 6.72 -6.12
CA TYR A 21 6.83 7.76 -6.91
C TYR A 21 7.77 8.58 -7.80
N LEU A 22 9.09 8.53 -7.54
CA LEU A 22 10.10 9.13 -8.42
C LEU A 22 10.29 8.31 -9.71
N PHE A 23 10.00 7.02 -9.64
CA PHE A 23 10.13 6.05 -10.74
C PHE A 23 8.78 5.72 -11.41
N GLY A 24 7.71 6.45 -11.06
CA GLY A 24 6.34 6.13 -11.44
C GLY A 24 5.72 5.09 -10.50
N SER A 25 4.60 4.49 -10.87
CA SER A 25 3.92 3.47 -10.05
C SER A 25 4.64 2.10 -10.19
N SER A 26 5.86 2.03 -9.65
CA SER A 26 6.75 0.85 -9.80
C SER A 26 6.45 -0.28 -8.82
N MET A 27 5.54 -0.08 -7.86
CA MET A 27 5.20 -1.06 -6.81
C MET A 27 6.40 -1.50 -5.93
N LEU A 28 7.46 -0.68 -5.85
CA LEU A 28 8.63 -0.96 -5.02
C LEU A 28 8.33 -0.96 -3.51
N SER A 29 7.29 -0.25 -3.10
CA SER A 29 6.83 -0.18 -1.70
C SER A 29 6.12 -1.45 -1.22
N ARG A 30 5.77 -2.36 -2.13
CA ARG A 30 5.02 -3.57 -1.79
C ARG A 30 5.86 -4.57 -0.98
N PRO A 31 5.24 -5.28 0.00
CA PRO A 31 5.94 -6.25 0.84
C PRO A 31 6.72 -7.31 0.07
N LEU A 32 6.19 -7.78 -1.05
CA LEU A 32 6.88 -8.77 -1.88
C LEU A 32 8.27 -8.29 -2.34
N VAL A 33 8.42 -6.99 -2.64
CA VAL A 33 9.68 -6.40 -3.05
C VAL A 33 10.54 -6.05 -1.83
N THR A 34 9.98 -5.37 -0.85
CA THR A 34 10.73 -4.88 0.32
C THR A 34 11.26 -6.01 1.21
N CYS A 35 10.48 -7.08 1.41
CA CYS A 35 10.95 -8.26 2.15
C CYS A 35 12.00 -9.05 1.37
N THR A 36 11.85 -9.15 0.04
CA THR A 36 12.87 -9.81 -0.79
C THR A 36 14.19 -9.03 -0.74
N LEU A 37 14.16 -7.69 -0.77
CA LEU A 37 15.36 -6.86 -0.57
C LEU A 37 15.94 -7.03 0.83
N ALA A 38 15.10 -7.08 1.87
CA ALA A 38 15.57 -7.35 3.23
C ALA A 38 16.21 -8.74 3.34
N GLY A 39 15.59 -9.76 2.74
CA GLY A 39 16.16 -11.12 2.68
C GLY A 39 17.50 -11.17 1.94
N LEU A 40 17.65 -10.44 0.83
CA LEU A 40 18.91 -10.32 0.11
C LEU A 40 20.02 -9.70 0.99
N ILE A 41 19.68 -8.64 1.72
CA ILE A 41 20.62 -7.94 2.62
C ILE A 41 21.00 -8.84 3.81
N MET A 42 20.04 -9.59 4.33
CA MET A 42 20.23 -10.50 5.47
C MET A 42 20.87 -11.84 5.10
N GLY A 43 21.03 -12.14 3.79
CA GLY A 43 21.62 -13.38 3.28
C GLY A 43 20.65 -14.56 3.16
N ASP A 44 19.35 -14.35 3.33
CA ASP A 44 18.30 -15.37 3.14
C ASP A 44 17.17 -14.84 2.24
N VAL A 45 17.44 -14.88 0.93
CA VAL A 45 16.48 -14.42 -0.09
C VAL A 45 15.22 -15.28 -0.11
N GLN A 46 15.35 -16.59 0.12
CA GLN A 46 14.22 -17.53 0.10
C GLN A 46 13.22 -17.16 1.19
N MET A 47 13.71 -16.96 2.41
CA MET A 47 12.88 -16.54 3.53
C MET A 47 12.27 -15.15 3.27
N GLY A 48 13.05 -14.22 2.71
CA GLY A 48 12.56 -12.90 2.32
C GLY A 48 11.37 -12.96 1.35
N ILE A 49 11.43 -13.82 0.33
CA ILE A 49 10.33 -14.02 -0.62
C ILE A 49 9.08 -14.61 0.08
N ILE A 50 9.27 -15.64 0.92
CA ILE A 50 8.17 -16.30 1.64
C ILE A 50 7.47 -15.29 2.58
N MET A 51 8.24 -14.52 3.32
CA MET A 51 7.72 -13.48 4.22
C MET A 51 7.05 -12.36 3.43
N GLY A 52 7.66 -11.97 2.31
CA GLY A 52 7.09 -10.97 1.41
C GLY A 52 5.72 -11.38 0.87
N ALA A 53 5.58 -12.62 0.41
CA ALA A 53 4.30 -13.14 -0.05
C ALA A 53 3.25 -13.15 1.07
N THR A 54 3.63 -13.53 2.29
CA THR A 54 2.72 -13.57 3.45
C THR A 54 2.28 -12.16 3.87
N LEU A 55 3.22 -11.22 3.97
CA LEU A 55 2.92 -9.81 4.31
C LEU A 55 2.19 -9.09 3.18
N GLU A 56 2.44 -9.46 1.92
CA GLU A 56 1.68 -8.93 0.77
C GLU A 56 0.19 -9.25 0.91
N LEU A 57 -0.15 -10.49 1.29
CA LEU A 57 -1.53 -10.89 1.52
C LEU A 57 -2.16 -10.15 2.71
N ALA A 58 -1.37 -9.86 3.75
CA ALA A 58 -1.84 -9.08 4.90
C ALA A 58 -2.13 -7.62 4.52
N PHE A 59 -1.30 -7.03 3.66
CA PHE A 59 -1.39 -5.62 3.29
C PHE A 59 -2.01 -5.38 1.90
N VAL A 60 -2.53 -6.41 1.23
CA VAL A 60 -3.09 -6.28 -0.13
C VAL A 60 -4.23 -5.26 -0.21
N GLY A 61 -5.03 -5.14 0.85
CA GLY A 61 -6.11 -4.15 0.93
C GLY A 61 -5.70 -2.79 1.50
N SER A 62 -4.43 -2.59 1.85
CA SER A 62 -3.93 -1.36 2.46
C SER A 62 -3.47 -0.38 1.39
N PHE A 63 -4.42 0.33 0.78
CA PHE A 63 -4.16 1.40 -0.17
C PHE A 63 -4.53 2.76 0.42
N SER A 64 -3.77 3.80 0.05
CA SER A 64 -4.15 5.17 0.35
C SER A 64 -5.33 5.59 -0.52
N ILE A 65 -6.46 5.94 0.10
CA ILE A 65 -7.65 6.41 -0.61
C ILE A 65 -8.02 7.79 -0.03
N GLY A 66 -7.88 8.81 -0.84
CA GLY A 66 -8.08 10.18 -0.40
C GLY A 66 -7.16 10.55 0.76
N ALA A 67 -7.71 11.07 1.85
CA ALA A 67 -6.97 11.45 3.04
C ALA A 67 -6.66 10.29 4.00
N SER A 68 -7.13 9.08 3.71
CA SER A 68 -6.85 7.90 4.55
C SER A 68 -5.44 7.38 4.26
N ILE A 69 -4.58 7.42 5.27
CA ILE A 69 -3.20 6.93 5.20
C ILE A 69 -3.16 5.54 5.87
N PRO A 70 -2.85 4.47 5.14
CA PRO A 70 -2.70 3.14 5.71
C PRO A 70 -1.45 3.05 6.61
N PRO A 71 -1.31 1.98 7.42
CA PRO A 71 -0.08 1.69 8.15
C PRO A 71 1.15 1.76 7.25
N GLU A 72 2.30 2.10 7.82
CA GLU A 72 3.55 2.24 7.07
C GLU A 72 4.12 0.85 6.73
N ILE A 73 3.76 0.35 5.55
CA ILE A 73 4.01 -1.02 5.11
C ILE A 73 5.50 -1.29 4.95
N ILE A 74 6.28 -0.33 4.45
CA ILE A 74 7.69 -0.50 4.08
C ILE A 74 8.53 -0.86 5.31
N SER A 75 8.46 -0.03 6.36
CA SER A 75 9.21 -0.26 7.60
C SER A 75 8.78 -1.52 8.30
N GLY A 76 7.45 -1.77 8.35
CA GLY A 76 6.92 -2.99 8.95
C GLY A 76 7.39 -4.25 8.22
N SER A 77 7.39 -4.24 6.91
CA SER A 77 7.84 -5.37 6.08
C SER A 77 9.34 -5.62 6.20
N ILE A 78 10.15 -4.56 6.08
CA ILE A 78 11.61 -4.68 6.14
C ILE A 78 12.06 -5.14 7.53
N LEU A 79 11.59 -4.47 8.60
CA LEU A 79 12.00 -4.80 9.96
C LEU A 79 11.43 -6.13 10.44
N GLY A 80 10.16 -6.42 10.13
CA GLY A 80 9.56 -7.71 10.46
C GLY A 80 10.32 -8.87 9.82
N THR A 81 10.69 -8.74 8.55
CA THR A 81 11.48 -9.75 7.84
C THR A 81 12.91 -9.84 8.37
N ALA A 82 13.59 -8.69 8.58
CA ALA A 82 14.95 -8.68 9.08
C ALA A 82 15.06 -9.30 10.48
N PHE A 83 14.09 -9.03 11.36
CA PHE A 83 14.06 -9.62 12.69
C PHE A 83 13.73 -11.12 12.66
N ALA A 84 12.77 -11.54 11.85
CA ALA A 84 12.46 -12.97 11.74
C ALA A 84 13.64 -13.78 11.16
N ILE A 85 14.37 -13.25 10.16
CA ILE A 85 15.58 -13.89 9.64
C ILE A 85 16.68 -13.92 10.68
N SER A 86 16.92 -12.81 11.42
CA SER A 86 17.98 -12.78 12.44
C SER A 86 17.72 -13.69 13.63
N THR A 87 16.46 -14.02 13.93
CA THR A 87 16.10 -14.95 14.99
C THR A 87 15.89 -16.40 14.51
N GLY A 88 15.90 -16.62 13.19
CA GLY A 88 15.60 -17.95 12.61
C GLY A 88 14.14 -18.37 12.75
N GLU A 89 13.25 -17.42 12.94
CA GLU A 89 11.84 -17.65 13.24
C GLU A 89 10.94 -17.70 12.00
N SER A 90 9.70 -18.11 12.22
CA SER A 90 8.71 -18.31 11.16
C SER A 90 8.08 -17.01 10.65
N THR A 91 7.34 -17.11 9.53
CA THR A 91 6.54 -16.01 8.96
C THR A 91 5.52 -15.42 9.96
N ALA A 92 5.06 -16.21 10.95
CA ALA A 92 4.18 -15.71 12.00
C ALA A 92 4.85 -14.62 12.85
N VAL A 93 6.15 -14.74 13.10
CA VAL A 93 6.93 -13.74 13.83
C VAL A 93 7.12 -12.47 12.98
N ALA A 94 7.38 -12.60 11.68
CA ALA A 94 7.45 -11.44 10.81
C ALA A 94 6.14 -10.62 10.82
N LEU A 95 4.99 -11.27 10.84
CA LEU A 95 3.69 -10.63 10.99
C LEU A 95 3.49 -9.99 12.37
N ALA A 96 3.82 -10.75 13.42
CA ALA A 96 3.68 -10.31 14.81
C ALA A 96 4.48 -9.03 15.10
N LEU A 97 5.63 -8.89 14.47
CA LEU A 97 6.51 -7.72 14.61
C LEU A 97 6.20 -6.64 13.56
N GLY A 98 5.97 -7.03 12.31
CA GLY A 98 5.79 -6.11 11.19
C GLY A 98 4.56 -5.23 11.33
N ILE A 99 3.42 -5.77 11.74
CA ILE A 99 2.16 -4.99 11.85
C ILE A 99 2.23 -3.93 12.96
N PRO A 100 2.66 -4.23 14.20
CA PRO A 100 2.84 -3.20 15.23
C PRO A 100 3.89 -2.15 14.84
N ILE A 101 5.00 -2.56 14.23
CA ILE A 101 6.04 -1.63 13.75
C ILE A 101 5.46 -0.69 12.69
N ALA A 102 4.73 -1.21 11.70
CA ALA A 102 4.07 -0.41 10.68
C ALA A 102 3.14 0.65 11.30
N SER A 103 2.41 0.30 12.36
CA SER A 103 1.50 1.20 13.06
C SER A 103 2.25 2.28 13.85
N LEU A 104 3.35 1.92 14.52
CA LEU A 104 4.18 2.89 15.26
C LEU A 104 4.88 3.87 14.33
N VAL A 105 5.45 3.38 13.24
CA VAL A 105 6.12 4.23 12.25
C VAL A 105 5.14 5.17 11.57
N LEU A 106 3.87 4.76 11.37
CA LEU A 106 2.82 5.65 10.87
C LEU A 106 2.63 6.87 11.77
N VAL A 107 2.70 6.72 13.10
CA VAL A 107 2.59 7.86 14.02
C VAL A 107 3.72 8.85 13.79
N VAL A 108 4.96 8.38 13.67
CA VAL A 108 6.12 9.24 13.39
C VAL A 108 6.00 9.90 12.02
N LYS A 109 5.57 9.17 11.01
CA LYS A 109 5.31 9.69 9.66
C LYS A 109 4.27 10.81 9.69
N ASN A 110 3.19 10.64 10.43
CA ASN A 110 2.16 11.67 10.58
C ASN A 110 2.69 12.92 11.31
N LEU A 111 3.56 12.77 12.30
CA LEU A 111 4.24 13.92 12.93
C LEU A 111 5.11 14.68 11.92
N CYS A 112 5.84 13.98 11.07
CA CYS A 112 6.62 14.62 9.99
C CYS A 112 5.72 15.36 8.99
N PHE A 113 4.54 14.81 8.65
CA PHE A 113 3.56 15.49 7.80
C PHE A 113 3.01 16.77 8.44
N ILE A 114 2.80 16.77 9.75
CA ILE A 114 2.22 17.91 10.47
C ILE A 114 3.27 19.02 10.68
N PHE A 115 4.50 18.67 11.01
CA PHE A 115 5.51 19.66 11.45
C PHE A 115 6.54 20.00 10.36
N VAL A 116 7.02 19.02 9.60
CA VAL A 116 8.13 19.22 8.66
C VAL A 116 7.64 19.59 7.26
N LEU A 117 6.65 18.89 6.76
CA LEU A 117 6.14 19.09 5.39
C LEU A 117 5.58 20.50 5.16
N PRO A 118 4.80 21.14 6.07
CA PRO A 118 4.24 22.48 5.85
C PRO A 118 5.29 23.55 5.60
N TYR A 119 6.49 23.43 6.22
CA TYR A 119 7.57 24.34 5.96
C TYR A 119 8.00 24.39 4.48
N PHE A 120 8.08 23.21 3.85
CA PHE A 120 8.44 23.11 2.43
C PHE A 120 7.29 23.56 1.53
N VAL A 121 6.03 23.27 1.91
CA VAL A 121 4.83 23.71 1.18
C VAL A 121 4.76 25.24 1.17
N HIS A 122 4.88 25.91 2.32
CA HIS A 122 4.85 27.37 2.37
C HIS A 122 6.00 28.04 1.57
N LYS A 123 7.18 27.38 1.49
CA LYS A 123 8.25 27.87 0.61
C LYS A 123 7.90 27.66 -0.87
N ALA A 124 7.29 26.54 -1.22
CA ALA A 124 6.83 26.29 -2.58
C ALA A 124 5.78 27.32 -3.02
N ASP A 125 4.84 27.68 -2.12
CA ASP A 125 3.83 28.73 -2.37
C ASP A 125 4.48 30.09 -2.69
N LYS A 126 5.52 30.47 -1.95
CA LYS A 126 6.27 31.71 -2.26
C LYS A 126 6.90 31.68 -3.64
N TYR A 127 7.53 30.55 -4.01
CA TYR A 127 8.08 30.39 -5.36
C TYR A 127 7.01 30.38 -6.44
N ALA A 128 5.80 29.90 -6.11
CA ALA A 128 4.66 29.98 -7.04
C ALA A 128 4.23 31.43 -7.30
N LEU A 129 4.16 32.26 -6.26
CA LEU A 129 3.85 33.69 -6.40
C LEU A 129 4.91 34.44 -7.21
N GLU A 130 6.18 34.01 -7.14
CA GLU A 130 7.29 34.58 -7.92
C GLU A 130 7.37 34.02 -9.36
N GLY A 131 6.49 33.08 -9.75
CA GLY A 131 6.55 32.40 -11.06
C GLY A 131 7.77 31.48 -11.24
N ASN A 132 8.43 31.07 -10.14
CA ASN A 132 9.64 30.27 -10.17
C ASN A 132 9.35 28.76 -10.12
N SER A 133 9.09 28.15 -11.27
CA SER A 133 8.79 26.73 -11.40
C SER A 133 9.92 25.80 -10.91
N ARG A 134 11.18 26.21 -11.09
CA ARG A 134 12.34 25.43 -10.59
C ARG A 134 12.41 25.43 -9.06
N GLY A 135 12.04 26.54 -8.44
CA GLY A 135 11.93 26.67 -6.99
C GLY A 135 10.88 25.71 -6.42
N ILE A 136 9.71 25.65 -7.05
CA ILE A 136 8.62 24.74 -6.67
C ILE A 136 9.07 23.29 -6.75
N SER A 137 9.64 22.87 -7.88
CA SER A 137 10.12 21.49 -8.06
C SER A 137 11.19 21.10 -7.04
N ARG A 138 12.12 22.01 -6.70
CA ARG A 138 13.14 21.75 -5.67
C ARG A 138 12.51 21.60 -4.29
N MET A 139 11.53 22.42 -3.93
CA MET A 139 10.86 22.30 -2.62
C MET A 139 10.04 21.01 -2.52
N GLN A 140 9.42 20.58 -3.61
CA GLN A 140 8.69 19.31 -3.65
C GLN A 140 9.63 18.12 -3.45
N LEU A 141 10.75 18.07 -4.17
CA LEU A 141 11.73 16.98 -4.01
C LEU A 141 12.39 16.98 -2.63
N LEU A 142 12.86 18.14 -2.16
CA LEU A 142 13.46 18.27 -0.83
C LEU A 142 12.45 18.00 0.28
N GLY A 143 11.23 18.49 0.14
CA GLY A 143 10.15 18.25 1.09
C GLY A 143 9.82 16.75 1.21
N GLY A 144 9.63 16.05 0.08
CA GLY A 144 9.39 14.61 0.08
C GLY A 144 10.56 13.82 0.68
N PHE A 145 11.79 14.18 0.31
CA PHE A 145 12.98 13.49 0.81
C PHE A 145 13.20 13.71 2.31
N LEU A 146 13.18 14.96 2.78
CA LEU A 146 13.50 15.29 4.18
C LEU A 146 12.33 15.02 5.13
N SER A 147 11.07 15.15 4.66
CA SER A 147 9.91 14.95 5.54
C SER A 147 9.49 13.49 5.66
N ILE A 148 9.76 12.67 4.66
CA ILE A 148 9.23 11.30 4.60
C ILE A 148 10.36 10.28 4.44
N ASN A 149 11.17 10.42 3.40
CA ASN A 149 12.12 9.40 3.00
C ASN A 149 13.26 9.24 4.02
N LEU A 150 13.90 10.35 4.38
CA LEU A 150 15.00 10.34 5.35
C LEU A 150 14.57 9.88 6.75
N PRO A 151 13.44 10.34 7.34
CA PRO A 151 12.97 9.82 8.62
C PRO A 151 12.70 8.32 8.61
N ILE A 152 12.09 7.78 7.55
CA ILE A 152 11.86 6.33 7.43
C ILE A 152 13.18 5.57 7.41
N GLY A 153 14.16 6.02 6.63
CA GLY A 153 15.50 5.41 6.62
C GLY A 153 16.16 5.41 8.01
N ILE A 154 16.11 6.54 8.71
CA ILE A 154 16.66 6.67 10.08
C ILE A 154 15.94 5.74 11.05
N ILE A 155 14.60 5.68 10.99
CA ILE A 155 13.80 4.79 11.85
C ILE A 155 14.17 3.34 11.60
N VAL A 156 14.26 2.91 10.33
CA VAL A 156 14.61 1.53 9.98
C VAL A 156 16.01 1.18 10.49
N ALA A 157 17.01 2.06 10.27
CA ALA A 157 18.37 1.82 10.74
C ALA A 157 18.44 1.73 12.28
N THR A 158 17.86 2.71 12.98
CA THR A 158 17.88 2.75 14.44
C THR A 158 17.08 1.61 15.06
N SER A 159 15.91 1.30 14.50
CA SER A 159 15.08 0.18 14.98
C SER A 159 15.77 -1.16 14.81
N TYR A 160 16.51 -1.37 13.72
CA TYR A 160 17.27 -2.60 13.51
C TYR A 160 18.43 -2.71 14.52
N LEU A 161 19.21 -1.62 14.71
CA LEU A 161 20.34 -1.62 15.62
C LEU A 161 19.95 -1.81 17.10
N VAL A 162 18.87 -1.15 17.52
CA VAL A 162 18.36 -1.22 18.90
C VAL A 162 17.50 -2.46 19.10
N GLY A 163 16.73 -2.82 18.08
CA GLY A 163 15.76 -3.91 18.14
C GLY A 163 16.40 -5.29 18.10
N SER A 164 17.47 -5.47 17.32
CA SER A 164 18.10 -6.79 17.17
C SER A 164 18.47 -7.49 18.51
N PRO A 165 19.06 -6.83 19.51
CA PRO A 165 19.30 -7.46 20.82
C PRO A 165 18.05 -7.55 21.71
N VAL A 166 17.02 -6.74 21.49
CA VAL A 166 15.80 -6.68 22.33
C VAL A 166 14.75 -7.68 21.85
N ILE A 167 14.72 -7.95 20.55
CA ILE A 167 13.70 -8.82 19.93
C ILE A 167 13.70 -10.21 20.53
N GLN A 168 14.86 -10.79 20.84
CA GLN A 168 14.92 -12.11 21.47
C GLN A 168 14.15 -12.11 22.79
N ASN A 169 14.37 -11.13 23.63
CA ASN A 169 13.67 -11.00 24.92
C ASN A 169 12.15 -10.78 24.72
N VAL A 170 11.77 -10.06 23.66
CA VAL A 170 10.35 -9.84 23.32
C VAL A 170 9.72 -11.15 22.85
N LEU A 171 10.40 -11.92 22.00
CA LEU A 171 9.92 -13.22 21.52
C LEU A 171 9.79 -14.24 22.67
N ASP A 172 10.76 -14.27 23.57
CA ASP A 172 10.73 -15.14 24.74
C ASP A 172 9.59 -14.79 25.72
N ALA A 173 9.15 -13.52 25.70
CA ALA A 173 8.03 -13.05 26.51
C ALA A 173 6.66 -13.35 25.85
N ILE A 174 6.61 -13.66 24.55
CA ILE A 174 5.37 -13.98 23.85
C ILE A 174 4.98 -15.44 24.14
N PRO A 175 3.81 -15.69 24.75
CA PRO A 175 3.37 -17.05 24.99
C PRO A 175 3.24 -17.86 23.70
N ALA A 176 3.61 -19.15 23.73
CA ALA A 176 3.60 -20.02 22.55
C ALA A 176 2.23 -20.10 21.86
N PHE A 177 1.12 -20.00 22.60
CA PHE A 177 -0.21 -20.00 22.01
C PHE A 177 -0.48 -18.78 21.12
N VAL A 178 0.16 -17.63 21.41
CA VAL A 178 0.05 -16.42 20.58
C VAL A 178 0.75 -16.63 19.25
N ILE A 179 1.97 -17.15 19.26
CA ILE A 179 2.74 -17.47 18.05
C ILE A 179 2.00 -18.51 17.22
N THR A 180 1.47 -19.55 17.85
CA THR A 180 0.66 -20.57 17.16
C THR A 180 -0.62 -19.97 16.58
N GLY A 181 -1.31 -19.11 17.34
CA GLY A 181 -2.50 -18.39 16.89
C GLY A 181 -2.22 -17.48 15.69
N LEU A 182 -1.11 -16.74 15.72
CA LEU A 182 -0.66 -15.92 14.58
C LEU A 182 -0.31 -16.80 13.37
N GLY A 183 0.32 -17.95 13.58
CA GLY A 183 0.58 -18.94 12.53
C GLY A 183 -0.71 -19.42 11.87
N MET A 184 -1.77 -19.70 12.64
CA MET A 184 -3.08 -20.06 12.10
C MET A 184 -3.74 -18.85 11.39
N ALA A 185 -3.59 -17.64 11.93
CA ALA A 185 -4.11 -16.42 11.34
C ALA A 185 -3.49 -16.12 9.96
N THR A 186 -2.24 -16.53 9.70
CA THR A 186 -1.62 -16.36 8.36
C THR A 186 -2.44 -17.03 7.27
N GLY A 187 -3.09 -18.16 7.56
CA GLY A 187 -4.00 -18.84 6.63
C GLY A 187 -5.29 -18.05 6.31
N LEU A 188 -5.70 -17.13 7.19
CA LEU A 188 -6.89 -16.28 7.00
C LEU A 188 -6.57 -14.95 6.30
N LEU A 189 -5.30 -14.53 6.27
CA LEU A 189 -4.88 -13.26 5.69
C LEU A 189 -5.28 -13.09 4.22
N PRO A 190 -5.17 -14.10 3.34
CA PRO A 190 -5.63 -13.98 1.96
C PRO A 190 -7.12 -13.63 1.89
N ALA A 191 -7.95 -14.32 2.67
CA ALA A 191 -9.39 -14.05 2.70
C ALA A 191 -9.70 -12.64 3.21
N TYR A 192 -9.01 -12.21 4.27
CA TYR A 192 -9.13 -10.86 4.81
C TYR A 192 -8.70 -9.79 3.79
N GLY A 193 -7.54 -9.97 3.15
CA GLY A 193 -7.03 -9.05 2.13
C GLY A 193 -7.99 -8.92 0.94
N PHE A 194 -8.50 -10.04 0.43
CA PHE A 194 -9.51 -10.02 -0.63
C PHE A 194 -10.84 -9.41 -0.19
N ALA A 195 -11.24 -9.59 1.08
CA ALA A 195 -12.44 -8.94 1.61
C ALA A 195 -12.29 -7.41 1.66
N LEU A 196 -11.09 -6.91 2.00
CA LEU A 196 -10.80 -5.47 1.94
C LEU A 196 -10.86 -4.94 0.50
N LEU A 197 -10.25 -5.63 -0.47
CA LEU A 197 -10.34 -5.26 -1.88
C LEU A 197 -11.79 -5.27 -2.37
N LEU A 198 -12.53 -6.31 -2.02
CA LEU A 198 -13.94 -6.42 -2.36
C LEU A 198 -14.73 -5.23 -1.81
N LYS A 199 -14.51 -4.86 -0.55
CA LYS A 199 -15.15 -3.70 0.09
C LYS A 199 -14.93 -2.39 -0.67
N LEU A 200 -13.75 -2.22 -1.32
CA LEU A 200 -13.46 -1.05 -2.14
C LEU A 200 -14.19 -1.05 -3.49
N MET A 201 -14.48 -2.22 -4.03
CA MET A 201 -15.05 -2.39 -5.38
C MET A 201 -16.56 -2.57 -5.37
N VAL A 202 -17.12 -3.16 -4.31
CA VAL A 202 -18.55 -3.52 -4.24
C VAL A 202 -19.39 -2.32 -3.86
N ASN A 203 -20.38 -2.08 -4.69
CA ASN A 203 -21.51 -1.19 -4.39
C ASN A 203 -22.84 -1.97 -4.60
N LYS A 204 -23.98 -1.38 -4.26
CA LYS A 204 -25.30 -2.02 -4.37
C LYS A 204 -25.61 -2.55 -5.79
N LYS A 205 -25.05 -1.91 -6.83
CA LYS A 205 -25.26 -2.30 -8.23
C LYS A 205 -24.36 -3.48 -8.63
N ASN A 206 -23.13 -3.52 -8.12
CA ASN A 206 -22.14 -4.53 -8.52
C ASN A 206 -22.18 -5.79 -7.64
N ALA A 207 -22.83 -5.74 -6.47
CA ALA A 207 -22.91 -6.88 -5.54
C ALA A 207 -23.48 -8.15 -6.19
N VAL A 208 -24.39 -8.00 -7.16
CA VAL A 208 -24.99 -9.12 -7.89
C VAL A 208 -23.93 -9.90 -8.68
N PHE A 209 -22.96 -9.22 -9.29
CA PHE A 209 -21.90 -9.87 -10.05
C PHE A 209 -20.94 -10.65 -9.14
N PHE A 210 -20.71 -10.16 -7.91
CA PHE A 210 -19.93 -10.91 -6.93
C PHE A 210 -20.61 -12.22 -6.55
N VAL A 211 -21.92 -12.18 -6.23
CA VAL A 211 -22.71 -13.38 -5.90
C VAL A 211 -22.72 -14.36 -7.09
N PHE A 212 -22.88 -13.85 -8.30
CA PHE A 212 -22.85 -14.65 -9.52
C PHE A 212 -21.49 -15.35 -9.71
N GLY A 213 -20.38 -14.61 -9.60
CA GLY A 213 -19.03 -15.17 -9.69
C GLY A 213 -18.74 -16.19 -8.60
N PHE A 214 -19.19 -15.94 -7.37
CA PHE A 214 -19.10 -16.88 -6.27
C PHE A 214 -19.85 -18.18 -6.54
N ALA A 215 -21.07 -18.08 -7.07
CA ALA A 215 -21.87 -19.25 -7.43
C ALA A 215 -21.20 -20.09 -8.52
N LEU A 216 -20.61 -19.47 -9.54
CA LEU A 216 -19.85 -20.18 -10.59
C LEU A 216 -18.65 -20.93 -10.00
N ALA A 217 -17.91 -20.31 -9.10
CA ALA A 217 -16.73 -20.92 -8.49
C ALA A 217 -17.11 -22.09 -7.54
N VAL A 218 -18.12 -21.91 -6.71
CA VAL A 218 -18.48 -22.89 -5.65
C VAL A 218 -19.34 -24.03 -6.18
N TYR A 219 -20.40 -23.73 -6.93
CA TYR A 219 -21.35 -24.76 -7.38
C TYR A 219 -20.93 -25.42 -8.68
N LEU A 220 -20.42 -24.67 -9.65
CA LEU A 220 -19.98 -25.20 -10.93
C LEU A 220 -18.50 -25.61 -10.94
N LYS A 221 -17.77 -25.33 -9.84
CA LYS A 221 -16.33 -25.61 -9.69
C LYS A 221 -15.48 -25.06 -10.84
N VAL A 222 -15.92 -23.95 -11.45
CA VAL A 222 -15.16 -23.29 -12.49
C VAL A 222 -13.89 -22.69 -11.87
N PRO A 223 -12.69 -22.95 -12.43
CA PRO A 223 -11.48 -22.34 -11.92
C PRO A 223 -11.54 -20.81 -12.01
N VAL A 224 -10.86 -20.11 -11.06
CA VAL A 224 -10.92 -18.65 -10.95
C VAL A 224 -10.57 -17.95 -12.27
N THR A 225 -9.60 -18.49 -13.02
CA THR A 225 -9.26 -18.00 -14.37
C THR A 225 -10.43 -18.07 -15.36
N GLY A 226 -11.22 -19.15 -15.30
CA GLY A 226 -12.43 -19.30 -16.10
C GLY A 226 -13.50 -18.28 -15.73
N VAL A 227 -13.73 -18.08 -14.43
CA VAL A 227 -14.66 -17.04 -13.93
C VAL A 227 -14.22 -15.65 -14.40
N ALA A 228 -12.92 -15.35 -14.37
CA ALA A 228 -12.38 -14.07 -14.84
C ALA A 228 -12.62 -13.85 -16.34
N ILE A 229 -12.45 -14.89 -17.17
CA ILE A 229 -12.72 -14.82 -18.61
C ILE A 229 -14.22 -14.58 -18.86
N PHE A 230 -15.11 -15.31 -18.19
CA PHE A 230 -16.55 -15.09 -18.30
C PHE A 230 -16.96 -13.68 -17.87
N ALA A 231 -16.36 -13.17 -16.78
CA ALA A 231 -16.62 -11.81 -16.29
C ALA A 231 -16.16 -10.75 -17.30
N ALA A 232 -14.98 -10.93 -17.91
CA ALA A 232 -14.47 -10.03 -18.94
C ALA A 232 -15.39 -10.02 -20.19
N CYS A 233 -15.80 -11.18 -20.67
CA CYS A 233 -16.74 -11.28 -21.81
C CYS A 233 -18.07 -10.62 -21.47
N LEU A 234 -18.62 -10.87 -20.28
CA LEU A 234 -19.86 -10.26 -19.82
C LEU A 234 -19.75 -8.74 -19.74
N ALA A 235 -18.64 -8.22 -19.20
CA ALA A 235 -18.39 -6.79 -19.13
C ALA A 235 -18.36 -6.14 -20.52
N LEU A 236 -17.68 -6.75 -21.48
CA LEU A 236 -17.64 -6.28 -22.87
C LEU A 236 -19.03 -6.27 -23.53
N ILE A 237 -19.85 -7.30 -23.28
CA ILE A 237 -21.22 -7.36 -23.81
C ILE A 237 -22.06 -6.24 -23.19
N LEU A 238 -22.02 -6.06 -21.88
CA LEU A 238 -22.82 -5.05 -21.18
C LEU A 238 -22.41 -3.63 -21.57
N THR A 239 -21.12 -3.34 -21.69
CA THR A 239 -20.63 -2.02 -22.12
C THR A 239 -20.92 -1.77 -23.59
N GLY A 240 -20.77 -2.77 -24.47
CA GLY A 240 -21.13 -2.68 -25.88
C GLY A 240 -22.61 -2.40 -26.07
N TYR A 241 -23.46 -3.08 -25.30
CA TYR A 241 -24.93 -2.86 -25.35
C TYR A 241 -25.30 -1.46 -24.84
N ALA A 242 -24.64 -0.96 -23.81
CA ALA A 242 -24.87 0.39 -23.28
C ALA A 242 -24.48 1.47 -24.28
N THR A 243 -23.40 1.27 -25.03
CA THR A 243 -22.94 2.20 -26.07
C THR A 243 -23.92 2.23 -27.24
N LEU A 244 -24.38 1.06 -27.72
CA LEU A 244 -25.39 0.96 -28.81
C LEU A 244 -26.74 1.57 -28.44
N LYS A 245 -27.16 1.43 -27.17
CA LYS A 245 -28.42 2.03 -26.69
C LYS A 245 -28.34 3.56 -26.61
N ASN A 246 -27.15 4.09 -26.29
CA ASN A 246 -26.94 5.56 -26.22
C ASN A 246 -26.85 6.21 -27.60
N ASP A 247 -26.40 5.45 -28.61
CA ASP A 247 -26.33 5.92 -30.02
C ASP A 247 -27.70 5.94 -30.71
N ASN A 248 -28.65 5.11 -30.23
CA ASN A 248 -30.03 5.04 -30.73
C ASN A 248 -31.02 5.94 -29.97
N GLY A 249 -30.55 6.75 -29.01
CA GLY A 249 -31.36 7.79 -28.37
C GLY A 249 -31.67 8.92 -29.35
N PRO A 250 -32.83 9.61 -29.21
CA PRO A 250 -33.17 10.72 -30.11
C PRO A 250 -32.05 11.77 -30.02
N LYS A 251 -31.34 11.96 -31.14
CA LYS A 251 -30.38 13.07 -31.27
C LYS A 251 -31.15 14.37 -31.15
N ASN A 252 -31.11 14.98 -30.01
CA ASN A 252 -31.61 16.34 -29.79
C ASN A 252 -30.70 17.29 -30.59
N THR A 253 -31.08 17.60 -31.83
CA THR A 253 -30.39 18.53 -32.74
C THR A 253 -30.65 20.00 -32.39
N ASN A 254 -30.74 20.34 -31.15
CA ASN A 254 -30.77 21.73 -30.69
C ASN A 254 -29.49 22.06 -29.92
N THR A 255 -28.37 22.17 -30.64
CA THR A 255 -27.17 22.79 -30.12
C THR A 255 -27.22 24.27 -30.52
N GLU A 256 -27.89 25.08 -29.73
CA GLU A 256 -27.53 26.51 -29.65
C GLU A 256 -26.13 26.62 -29.05
N PRO A 257 -25.26 27.49 -29.56
CA PRO A 257 -23.94 27.68 -28.99
C PRO A 257 -24.10 28.38 -27.64
N ALA A 258 -23.94 27.64 -26.57
CA ALA A 258 -23.88 28.18 -25.21
C ALA A 258 -22.63 29.03 -25.09
N LEU A 259 -22.85 30.34 -25.00
CA LEU A 259 -21.89 31.35 -24.52
C LEU A 259 -21.38 30.89 -23.14
N ALA A 260 -20.08 31.00 -22.99
CA ALA A 260 -19.36 30.78 -21.75
C ALA A 260 -20.07 31.48 -20.58
N ASN A 261 -20.50 30.71 -19.58
CA ASN A 261 -20.82 31.26 -18.29
C ASN A 261 -20.06 30.52 -17.21
N ASP A 262 -19.50 31.31 -16.39
CA ASP A 262 -18.57 31.21 -15.30
C ASP A 262 -18.90 30.12 -14.27
N GLY A 263 -17.83 29.56 -13.69
CA GLY A 263 -17.82 28.40 -12.82
C GLY A 263 -18.68 28.47 -11.57
N GLY A 264 -19.50 27.48 -11.43
CA GLY A 264 -20.09 27.05 -10.19
C GLY A 264 -20.03 25.53 -10.11
N ILE A 265 -19.07 25.01 -9.37
CA ILE A 265 -19.03 23.58 -9.03
C ILE A 265 -20.07 23.35 -7.94
N ASN A 266 -21.20 22.73 -8.31
CA ASN A 266 -22.20 22.26 -7.37
C ASN A 266 -21.72 20.94 -6.75
N TYR A 267 -21.38 20.99 -5.45
CA TYR A 267 -21.05 19.81 -4.62
C TYR A 267 -22.30 19.34 -3.85
N GLU A 268 -23.41 19.19 -4.52
CA GLU A 268 -24.60 18.54 -3.90
C GLU A 268 -24.86 17.22 -4.63
N ASP A 269 -24.98 16.14 -3.82
CA ASP A 269 -25.32 14.75 -4.14
C ASP A 269 -24.18 13.73 -4.27
N GLU A 270 -23.36 13.60 -3.22
CA GLU A 270 -22.78 12.31 -2.85
C GLU A 270 -23.00 12.03 -1.37
N GLU A 271 -24.19 11.61 -1.01
CA GLU A 271 -24.45 10.89 0.22
C GLU A 271 -24.03 9.43 0.07
N PHE A 272 -23.08 9.02 0.93
CA PHE A 272 -22.56 7.65 1.11
C PHE A 272 -23.61 6.72 1.77
#